data_9cfbfbc419ce765cac176433e225182c
#
_entry.id   9cfbfbc419ce765cac176433e225182c
#
_cell.length_a   1.000
_cell.length_b   1.000
_cell.length_c   1.000
_cell.angle_alpha   90.00
_cell.angle_beta   90.00
_cell.angle_gamma   90.00
#
_symmetry.space_group_name_H-M   'P 1'
#
loop_
_entity.id
_entity.type
_entity.pdbx_description
1 polymer ?
#
loop_
_entity_poly.entity_id
_entity_poly.type
_entity_poly.pdbx_seq_one_letter_code
_entity_poly.pdbx_strand_id
1 'polypeptide(L)'
;MIKLLRVDERLVHGQVAFAWTNSLKADCILIVNDAVAADKLRSTSLKMAAPAGVKFVVKTLKDAIPLLNGTKTDKYKLFLIVDNTSDALELVKNVKDVDHVNLGNMKLTSE
;
A
#
# COMPACT_ATOMS: atom_id res chain seq x y z
N MET A 1 11.25 -3.70 -5.70
CA MET A 1 11.33 -4.61 -4.52
C MET A 1 10.28 -4.23 -3.49
N ILE A 2 9.50 -5.20 -3.07
CA ILE A 2 8.47 -4.98 -2.06
C ILE A 2 9.09 -5.14 -0.67
N LYS A 3 9.05 -4.07 0.11
CA LYS A 3 9.61 -4.07 1.47
C LYS A 3 8.61 -4.57 2.50
N LEU A 4 7.34 -4.23 2.34
CA LEU A 4 6.30 -4.59 3.29
C LEU A 4 4.93 -4.42 2.67
N LEU A 5 4.01 -5.32 3.00
CA LEU A 5 2.58 -5.13 2.76
C LEU A 5 1.91 -4.96 4.12
N ARG A 6 1.21 -3.86 4.31
CA ARG A 6 0.55 -3.55 5.57
C ARG A 6 -0.95 -3.34 5.36
N VAL A 7 -1.74 -3.87 6.27
CA VAL A 7 -3.18 -3.59 6.32
C VAL A 7 -3.41 -2.50 7.35
N ASP A 8 -3.99 -1.39 6.91
CA ASP A 8 -4.34 -0.30 7.80
C ASP A 8 -5.59 0.39 7.25
N GLU A 9 -6.69 0.37 8.00
CA GLU A 9 -7.95 0.92 7.51
C GLU A 9 -7.89 2.41 7.22
N ARG A 10 -6.90 3.11 7.75
CA ARG A 10 -6.67 4.52 7.47
C ARG A 10 -5.79 4.76 6.27
N LEU A 11 -5.21 3.70 5.71
CA LEU A 11 -4.25 3.74 4.61
C LEU A 11 -3.02 4.57 4.99
N VAL A 12 -2.89 5.79 4.47
CA VAL A 12 -1.77 6.64 4.85
C VAL A 12 -2.16 7.49 6.05
N HIS A 13 -1.42 7.34 7.12
CA HIS A 13 -1.69 8.07 8.36
C HIS A 13 -0.39 8.72 8.84
N GLY A 14 -0.25 9.99 8.54
CA GLY A 14 0.82 10.89 8.98
C GLY A 14 2.07 10.26 9.56
N GLN A 15 2.18 10.30 10.86
CA GLN A 15 3.38 9.82 11.56
C GLN A 15 3.62 8.33 11.39
N VAL A 16 2.56 7.53 11.29
CA VAL A 16 2.70 6.09 11.09
C VAL A 16 3.35 5.81 9.74
N ALA A 17 2.85 6.47 8.69
CA ALA A 17 3.42 6.33 7.35
C ALA A 17 4.87 6.79 7.32
N PHE A 18 5.17 7.91 7.98
CA PHE A 18 6.52 8.44 8.05
C PHE A 18 7.47 7.45 8.75
N ALA A 19 7.06 6.92 9.89
CA ALA A 19 7.88 6.00 10.66
C ALA A 19 8.17 4.71 9.88
N TRP A 20 7.15 4.13 9.26
CA TRP A 20 7.33 2.90 8.47
C TRP A 20 8.19 3.15 7.25
N THR A 21 7.93 4.22 6.51
CA THR A 21 8.70 4.56 5.31
C THR A 21 10.18 4.72 5.65
N ASN A 22 10.45 5.42 6.74
CA ASN A 22 11.80 5.66 7.20
C ASN A 22 12.50 4.37 7.65
N SER A 23 11.80 3.57 8.47
CA SER A 23 12.32 2.30 8.98
C SER A 23 12.62 1.31 7.85
N LEU A 24 11.75 1.25 6.86
CA LEU A 24 11.91 0.36 5.71
C LEU A 24 12.86 0.90 4.65
N LYS A 25 13.20 2.18 4.74
CA LYS A 25 13.94 2.90 3.70
C LYS A 25 13.23 2.80 2.36
N ALA A 26 11.90 2.86 2.40
CA ALA A 26 11.08 2.81 1.20
C ALA A 26 11.12 4.15 0.48
N ASP A 27 11.12 4.12 -0.83
CA ASP A 27 11.09 5.33 -1.65
C ASP A 27 9.79 5.48 -2.44
N CYS A 28 8.88 4.54 -2.30
CA CYS A 28 7.58 4.58 -2.96
C CYS A 28 6.51 3.93 -2.08
N ILE A 29 5.41 4.63 -1.90
CA ILE A 29 4.22 4.09 -1.25
C ILE A 29 3.21 3.76 -2.34
N LEU A 30 2.75 2.52 -2.38
CA LEU A 30 1.71 2.10 -3.29
C LEU A 30 0.45 1.74 -2.49
N ILE A 31 -0.59 2.50 -2.71
CA ILE A 31 -1.91 2.22 -2.14
C ILE A 31 -2.67 1.36 -3.13
N VAL A 32 -3.12 0.20 -2.68
CA VAL A 32 -3.95 -0.69 -3.51
C VAL A 32 -5.36 -0.65 -2.97
N ASN A 33 -6.23 0.07 -3.65
CA ASN A 33 -7.60 0.27 -3.19
C ASN A 33 -8.47 0.76 -4.34
N ASP A 34 -9.50 -0.01 -4.67
CA ASP A 34 -10.37 0.31 -5.80
C ASP A 34 -11.15 1.61 -5.57
N ALA A 35 -11.67 1.80 -4.37
CA ALA A 35 -12.46 3.00 -4.06
C ALA A 35 -11.62 4.26 -4.13
N VAL A 36 -10.40 4.22 -3.59
CA VAL A 36 -9.48 5.36 -3.61
C VAL A 36 -9.02 5.65 -5.04
N ALA A 37 -8.75 4.62 -5.82
CA ALA A 37 -8.33 4.79 -7.22
C ALA A 37 -9.39 5.49 -8.04
N ALA A 38 -10.67 5.29 -7.69
CA ALA A 38 -11.79 5.93 -8.37
C ALA A 38 -12.15 7.30 -7.79
N ASP A 39 -11.54 7.69 -6.68
CA ASP A 39 -11.87 8.94 -5.97
C ASP A 39 -10.66 9.86 -5.96
N LYS A 40 -10.65 10.78 -6.90
CA LYS A 40 -9.50 11.69 -7.07
C LYS A 40 -9.26 12.57 -5.85
N LEU A 41 -10.33 13.03 -5.22
CA LEU A 41 -10.22 13.89 -4.04
C LEU A 41 -9.57 13.14 -2.88
N ARG A 42 -10.02 11.93 -2.62
CA ARG A 42 -9.46 11.10 -1.56
C ARG A 42 -8.02 10.72 -1.85
N SER A 43 -7.73 10.37 -3.10
CA SER A 43 -6.38 10.05 -3.55
C SER A 43 -5.43 11.23 -3.32
N THR A 44 -5.86 12.44 -3.65
CA THR A 44 -5.07 13.66 -3.44
C THR A 44 -4.85 13.92 -1.95
N SER A 45 -5.87 13.74 -1.12
CA SER A 45 -5.75 13.89 0.33
C SER A 45 -4.72 12.94 0.93
N LEU A 46 -4.75 11.68 0.49
CA LEU A 46 -3.80 10.69 0.96
C LEU A 46 -2.38 11.03 0.52
N LYS A 47 -2.23 11.51 -0.71
CA LYS A 47 -0.93 11.94 -1.21
C LYS A 47 -0.34 13.06 -0.36
N MET A 48 -1.18 13.98 0.08
CA MET A 48 -0.74 15.08 0.93
C MET A 48 -0.30 14.60 2.31
N ALA A 49 -0.81 13.48 2.77
CA ALA A 49 -0.40 12.88 4.04
C ALA A 49 0.86 12.03 3.93
N ALA A 50 1.33 11.76 2.71
CA ALA A 50 2.52 10.95 2.51
C ALA A 50 3.79 11.74 2.84
N PRO A 51 4.87 11.06 3.26
CA PRO A 51 6.12 11.74 3.56
C PRO A 51 6.69 12.44 2.33
N ALA A 52 7.31 13.61 2.56
CA ALA A 52 7.96 14.34 1.48
C ALA A 52 9.12 13.53 0.90
N GLY A 53 9.30 13.62 -0.41
CA GLY A 53 10.39 12.93 -1.09
C GLY A 53 10.11 11.47 -1.41
N VAL A 54 8.95 10.96 -1.02
CA VAL A 54 8.54 9.58 -1.29
C VAL A 54 7.52 9.59 -2.42
N LYS A 55 7.72 8.75 -3.42
CA LYS A 55 6.76 8.63 -4.51
C LYS A 55 5.48 8.01 -3.98
N PHE A 56 4.34 8.53 -4.41
CA PHE A 56 3.03 8.06 -3.97
C PHE A 56 2.20 7.66 -5.19
N VAL A 57 1.69 6.43 -5.19
CA VAL A 57 0.91 5.89 -6.30
C VAL A 57 -0.31 5.17 -5.74
N VAL A 58 -1.45 5.32 -6.42
CA VAL A 58 -2.68 4.60 -6.09
C VAL A 58 -3.08 3.75 -7.29
N LYS A 59 -3.38 2.48 -7.03
CA LYS A 59 -3.82 1.55 -8.08
C LYS A 59 -5.01 0.74 -7.59
N THR A 60 -5.83 0.28 -8.53
CA THR A 60 -6.83 -0.75 -8.22
C THR A 60 -6.13 -2.08 -7.94
N LEU A 61 -6.80 -2.98 -7.25
CA LEU A 61 -6.27 -4.32 -7.03
C LEU A 61 -5.96 -5.01 -8.36
N LYS A 62 -6.87 -4.88 -9.32
CA LYS A 62 -6.73 -5.48 -10.64
C LYS A 62 -5.48 -5.00 -11.37
N ASP A 63 -5.18 -3.70 -11.29
CA ASP A 63 -4.02 -3.12 -11.96
C ASP A 63 -2.73 -3.35 -11.19
N ALA A 64 -2.81 -3.41 -9.86
CA ALA A 64 -1.62 -3.58 -9.02
C ALA A 64 -0.97 -4.95 -9.21
N ILE A 65 -1.77 -6.00 -9.36
CA ILE A 65 -1.23 -7.36 -9.46
C ILE A 65 -0.26 -7.51 -10.64
N PRO A 66 -0.65 -7.18 -11.90
CA PRO A 66 0.30 -7.29 -13.00
C PRO A 66 1.46 -6.30 -12.89
N LEU A 67 1.21 -5.12 -12.34
CA LEU A 67 2.27 -4.15 -12.13
C LEU A 67 3.36 -4.70 -11.21
N LEU A 68 2.95 -5.30 -10.09
CA LEU A 68 3.90 -5.83 -9.09
C LEU A 68 4.61 -7.10 -9.56
N ASN A 69 3.98 -7.88 -10.43
CA ASN A 69 4.60 -9.08 -10.99
C ASN A 69 5.53 -8.77 -12.17
N GLY A 70 5.46 -7.55 -12.69
CA GLY A 70 6.34 -7.13 -13.78
C GLY A 70 7.66 -6.59 -13.26
N THR A 71 8.42 -5.96 -14.14
CA THR A 71 9.73 -5.42 -13.82
C THR A 71 9.75 -3.92 -13.57
N LYS A 72 8.64 -3.24 -13.83
CA LYS A 72 8.58 -1.77 -13.73
C LYS A 72 8.83 -1.25 -12.32
N THR A 73 8.51 -2.05 -11.31
CA THR A 73 8.65 -1.66 -9.91
C THR A 73 9.96 -2.10 -9.28
N ASP A 74 10.79 -2.83 -10.01
CA ASP A 74 12.04 -3.39 -9.47
C ASP A 74 13.00 -2.31 -8.97
N LYS A 75 12.96 -1.12 -9.56
CA LYS A 75 13.84 -0.01 -9.19
C LYS A 75 13.38 0.72 -7.93
N TYR A 76 12.18 0.41 -7.43
CA TYR A 76 11.63 1.06 -6.25
C TYR A 76 11.66 0.14 -5.05
N LYS A 77 11.78 0.76 -3.87
CA LYS A 77 11.61 0.07 -2.59
C LYS A 77 10.20 0.39 -2.13
N LEU A 78 9.29 -0.57 -2.31
CA LEU A 78 7.87 -0.35 -2.17
C LEU A 78 7.35 -0.65 -0.78
N PHE A 79 6.54 0.26 -0.29
CA PHE A 79 5.70 0.04 0.88
C PHE A 79 4.26 -0.05 0.37
N LEU A 80 3.68 -1.26 0.44
CA LEU A 80 2.32 -1.51 -0.03
C LEU A 80 1.34 -1.35 1.13
N ILE A 81 0.24 -0.64 0.89
CA ILE A 81 -0.79 -0.46 1.91
C ILE A 81 -2.16 -0.76 1.32
N VAL A 82 -2.92 -1.58 2.04
CA VAL A 82 -4.33 -1.86 1.75
C VAL A 82 -5.15 -1.55 2.99
N ASP A 83 -6.46 -1.39 2.86
CA ASP A 83 -7.32 -1.05 3.99
C ASP A 83 -8.12 -2.23 4.54
N ASN A 84 -7.92 -3.43 3.99
CA ASN A 84 -8.66 -4.60 4.43
C ASN A 84 -7.87 -5.87 4.16
N THR A 85 -8.22 -6.93 4.88
CA THR A 85 -7.52 -8.21 4.78
C THR A 85 -7.84 -8.96 3.49
N SER A 86 -9.01 -8.73 2.91
CA SER A 86 -9.39 -9.37 1.65
C SER A 86 -8.44 -8.97 0.52
N ASP A 87 -8.16 -7.68 0.38
CA ASP A 87 -7.22 -7.18 -0.63
C ASP A 87 -5.79 -7.68 -0.35
N ALA A 88 -5.40 -7.70 0.92
CA ALA A 88 -4.10 -8.23 1.32
C ALA A 88 -3.94 -9.69 0.90
N LEU A 89 -4.97 -10.49 1.13
CA LEU A 89 -4.95 -11.90 0.77
C LEU A 89 -4.82 -12.09 -0.75
N GLU A 90 -5.54 -11.27 -1.52
CA GLU A 90 -5.43 -11.33 -2.98
C GLU A 90 -4.02 -10.99 -3.47
N LEU A 91 -3.38 -10.03 -2.83
CA LEU A 91 -2.00 -9.69 -3.18
C LEU A 91 -1.04 -10.82 -2.81
N VAL A 92 -1.20 -11.42 -1.64
CA VAL A 92 -0.35 -12.55 -1.22
C VAL A 92 -0.49 -13.72 -2.18
N LYS A 93 -1.72 -14.01 -2.63
CA LYS A 93 -1.99 -15.11 -3.55
C LYS A 93 -1.42 -14.88 -4.95
N ASN A 94 -1.40 -13.65 -5.42
CA ASN A 94 -1.18 -13.34 -6.83
C ASN A 94 0.11 -12.59 -7.12
N VAL A 95 0.84 -12.14 -6.10
CA VAL A 95 2.09 -11.42 -6.28
C VAL A 95 3.23 -12.24 -5.66
N LYS A 96 4.21 -12.56 -6.47
CA LYS A 96 5.29 -13.49 -6.08
C LYS A 96 6.08 -13.03 -4.86
N ASP A 97 6.35 -11.74 -4.77
CA ASP A 97 7.26 -11.20 -3.77
C ASP A 97 6.56 -10.81 -2.45
N VAL A 98 5.27 -11.11 -2.33
CA VAL A 98 4.51 -10.84 -1.12
C VAL A 98 4.18 -12.18 -0.47
N ASP A 99 4.79 -12.45 0.67
CA ASP A 99 4.59 -13.72 1.37
C ASP A 99 4.06 -13.54 2.79
N HIS A 100 4.00 -12.32 3.28
CA HIS A 100 3.45 -12.06 4.62
C HIS A 100 2.84 -10.66 4.68
N VAL A 101 2.00 -10.44 5.69
CA VAL A 101 1.25 -9.21 5.85
C VAL A 101 1.44 -8.68 7.26
N ASN A 102 1.70 -7.38 7.37
CA ASN A 102 1.73 -6.68 8.65
C ASN A 102 0.33 -6.12 8.92
N LEU A 103 -0.23 -6.47 10.07
CA LEU A 103 -1.55 -5.98 10.47
C LEU A 103 -1.40 -4.71 11.30
N GLY A 104 -1.91 -3.62 10.76
CA GLY A 104 -1.87 -2.33 11.44
C GLY A 104 -3.20 -2.02 12.10
N ASN A 105 -3.67 -0.77 11.89
CA ASN A 105 -4.94 -0.35 12.45
C ASN A 105 -6.08 -0.99 11.66
N MET A 106 -6.84 -1.85 12.31
CA MET A 106 -7.95 -2.55 11.69
C MET A 106 -9.17 -2.45 12.58
N LYS A 107 -10.32 -2.32 11.92
CA LYS A 107 -11.58 -2.40 12.62
C LYS A 107 -11.85 -3.85 12.97
N LEU A 108 -12.07 -4.12 14.25
CA LEU A 108 -12.45 -5.44 14.69
C LEU A 108 -13.95 -5.60 14.46
N THR A 109 -14.31 -6.67 13.79
CA THR A 109 -15.72 -6.99 13.58
C THR A 109 -16.05 -8.23 14.39
N SER A 110 -17.24 -8.27 14.91
CA SER A 110 -17.64 -9.34 15.82
C SER A 110 -18.30 -10.51 15.14
N GLU A 111 -18.41 -10.48 13.85
CA GLU A 111 -19.03 -11.60 13.12
C GLU A 111 -18.07 -12.72 12.83
#